data_143cc48a09108a7d869fbb2527f87e81
#
_entry.id   143cc48a09108a7d869fbb2527f87e81
#
_cell.length_a   1.000
_cell.length_b   1.000
_cell.length_c   1.000
_cell.angle_alpha   90.00
_cell.angle_beta   90.00
_cell.angle_gamma   90.00
#
_symmetry.space_group_name_H-M   'P 1'
#
loop_
_entity.id
_entity.type
_entity.pdbx_description
1 polymer ?
#
loop_
_entity_poly.entity_id
_entity_poly.type
_entity_poly.pdbx_seq_one_letter_code
_entity_poly.pdbx_strand_id
1 'polypeptide(L)'
;MRLAAQQRLPQVIFDYVDGAAGFETSSRLNQEVIEQVRLMPRVLVNIQQRQLEKHFLDRTWALPFGIAPMGMPNLAWPNTDITLAAAAVDHGIPVCLSTFGSVSYTHLTLPTKA
;
A
#
# COMPACT_ATOMS: atom_id res chain seq x y z
N MET A 1 3.30 -6.96 14.93
CA MET A 1 2.76 -5.63 14.55
C MET A 1 1.42 -5.34 15.21
N ARG A 2 0.40 -6.21 15.13
CA ARG A 2 -0.94 -5.99 15.70
C ARG A 2 -0.94 -5.59 17.18
N LEU A 3 -0.24 -6.32 18.04
CA LEU A 3 -0.13 -5.98 19.47
C LEU A 3 0.49 -4.60 19.74
N ALA A 4 1.49 -4.20 18.94
CA ALA A 4 2.09 -2.88 19.09
C ALA A 4 1.14 -1.75 18.65
N ALA A 5 0.31 -1.99 17.63
CA ALA A 5 -0.74 -1.06 17.23
C ALA A 5 -1.81 -0.93 18.31
N GLN A 6 -2.25 -2.05 18.89
CA GLN A 6 -3.24 -2.07 19.98
C GLN A 6 -2.79 -1.26 21.21
N GLN A 7 -1.48 -1.27 21.51
CA GLN A 7 -0.94 -0.51 22.62
C GLN A 7 -0.78 1.00 22.34
N ARG A 8 -0.75 1.41 21.07
CA ARG A 8 -0.47 2.79 20.67
C ARG A 8 -1.70 3.56 20.21
N LEU A 9 -2.65 2.88 19.60
CA LEU A 9 -3.84 3.51 19.05
C LEU A 9 -4.96 3.58 20.10
N PRO A 10 -5.80 4.62 20.09
CA PRO A 10 -7.06 4.61 20.80
C PRO A 10 -7.89 3.41 20.37
N GLN A 11 -8.59 2.76 21.32
CA GLN A 11 -9.34 1.52 21.07
C GLN A 11 -10.27 1.63 19.85
N VAL A 12 -11.01 2.73 19.71
CA VAL A 12 -11.95 2.95 18.59
C VAL A 12 -11.21 2.94 17.23
N ILE A 13 -10.04 3.55 17.16
CA ILE A 13 -9.24 3.59 15.94
C ILE A 13 -8.65 2.21 15.64
N PHE A 14 -8.16 1.52 16.67
CA PHE A 14 -7.65 0.16 16.54
C PHE A 14 -8.75 -0.77 16.02
N ASP A 15 -9.94 -0.77 16.62
CA ASP A 15 -11.06 -1.61 16.23
C ASP A 15 -11.54 -1.31 14.79
N TYR A 16 -11.51 -0.04 14.39
CA TYR A 16 -11.84 0.35 13.01
C TYR A 16 -10.84 -0.21 11.98
N VAL A 17 -9.54 -0.19 12.30
CA VAL A 17 -8.48 -0.67 11.37
C VAL A 17 -8.36 -2.20 11.39
N ASP A 18 -8.50 -2.82 12.56
CA ASP A 18 -8.31 -4.26 12.77
C ASP A 18 -9.55 -5.07 12.36
N GLY A 19 -10.74 -4.49 12.48
CA GLY A 19 -12.01 -5.13 12.15
C GLY A 19 -12.41 -5.01 10.69
N ALA A 20 -13.47 -5.71 10.33
CA ALA A 20 -14.09 -5.65 9.02
C ALA A 20 -15.62 -5.58 9.12
N ALA A 21 -16.30 -5.33 8.00
CA ALA A 21 -17.74 -5.14 7.97
C ALA A 21 -18.52 -6.43 8.27
N GLY A 22 -19.62 -6.30 9.00
CA GLY A 22 -20.56 -7.37 9.29
C GLY A 22 -19.92 -8.54 10.02
N PHE A 23 -20.08 -9.75 9.52
CA PHE A 23 -19.49 -10.98 10.07
C PHE A 23 -18.06 -11.24 9.60
N GLU A 24 -17.39 -10.23 9.03
CA GLU A 24 -16.01 -10.31 8.53
C GLU A 24 -15.76 -11.40 7.46
N THR A 25 -16.82 -11.89 6.84
CA THR A 25 -16.75 -12.98 5.85
C THR A 25 -15.87 -12.63 4.66
N SER A 26 -16.00 -11.40 4.14
CA SER A 26 -15.18 -10.95 3.00
C SER A 26 -13.71 -10.82 3.37
N SER A 27 -13.39 -10.34 4.57
CA SER A 27 -12.01 -10.24 5.05
C SER A 27 -11.36 -11.62 5.14
N ARG A 28 -12.07 -12.60 5.73
CA ARG A 28 -11.59 -13.98 5.81
C ARG A 28 -11.38 -14.60 4.43
N LEU A 29 -12.35 -14.43 3.52
CA LEU A 29 -12.24 -14.93 2.16
C LEU A 29 -11.03 -14.32 1.42
N ASN A 30 -10.77 -13.03 1.57
CA ASN A 30 -9.61 -12.38 0.99
C ASN A 30 -8.29 -12.99 1.48
N GLN A 31 -8.19 -13.30 2.77
CA GLN A 31 -7.01 -13.96 3.33
C GLN A 31 -6.85 -15.37 2.77
N GLU A 32 -7.91 -16.17 2.75
CA GLU A 32 -7.91 -17.52 2.19
C GLU A 32 -7.47 -17.56 0.72
N VAL A 33 -7.98 -16.62 -0.10
CA VAL A 33 -7.62 -16.53 -1.52
C VAL A 33 -6.15 -16.17 -1.70
N ILE A 34 -5.61 -15.24 -0.90
CA ILE A 34 -4.18 -14.88 -0.95
C ILE A 34 -3.31 -16.08 -0.53
N GLU A 35 -3.72 -16.83 0.49
CA GLU A 35 -3.01 -18.03 0.94
C GLU A 35 -2.98 -19.16 -0.11
N GLN A 36 -3.92 -19.16 -1.04
CA GLN A 36 -3.94 -20.12 -2.16
C GLN A 36 -2.97 -19.77 -3.28
N VAL A 37 -2.48 -18.52 -3.34
CA VAL A 37 -1.48 -18.12 -4.35
C VAL A 37 -0.19 -18.89 -4.14
N ARG A 38 0.29 -19.52 -5.18
CA ARG A 38 1.55 -20.29 -5.17
C ARG A 38 2.52 -19.69 -6.16
N LEU A 39 3.75 -19.50 -5.73
CA LEU A 39 4.85 -19.11 -6.59
C LEU A 39 5.49 -20.37 -7.16
N MET A 40 5.56 -20.46 -8.47
CA MET A 40 6.25 -21.55 -9.13
C MET A 40 7.73 -21.19 -9.30
N PRO A 41 8.65 -21.84 -8.58
CA PRO A 41 10.07 -21.57 -8.72
C PRO A 41 10.57 -22.07 -10.08
N ARG A 42 11.48 -21.32 -10.69
CA ARG A 42 12.22 -21.76 -11.87
C ARG A 42 13.66 -22.03 -11.47
N VAL A 43 14.11 -23.27 -11.68
CA VAL A 43 15.49 -23.67 -11.44
C VAL A 43 16.33 -23.53 -12.71
N LEU A 44 17.66 -23.45 -12.56
CA LEU A 44 18.63 -23.34 -13.66
C LEU A 44 18.44 -22.08 -14.54
N VAL A 45 17.86 -21.03 -14.01
CA VAL A 45 17.74 -19.74 -14.69
C VAL A 45 18.81 -18.78 -14.17
N ASN A 46 19.49 -18.08 -15.08
CA ASN A 46 20.44 -17.06 -14.69
C ASN A 46 19.70 -15.87 -14.06
N ILE A 47 19.99 -15.56 -12.80
CA ILE A 47 19.39 -14.49 -12.02
C ILE A 47 20.34 -13.30 -11.77
N GLN A 48 21.47 -13.22 -12.46
CA GLN A 48 22.45 -12.14 -12.27
C GLN A 48 21.89 -10.77 -12.66
N GLN A 49 21.01 -10.73 -13.65
CA GLN A 49 20.32 -9.50 -14.07
C GLN A 49 18.82 -9.67 -13.80
N ARG A 50 18.36 -9.10 -12.70
CA ARG A 50 16.95 -9.04 -12.35
C ARG A 50 16.37 -7.71 -12.83
N GLN A 51 15.33 -7.78 -13.65
CA GLN A 51 14.57 -6.61 -14.08
C GLN A 51 13.26 -6.59 -13.30
N LEU A 52 13.11 -5.61 -12.42
CA LEU A 52 11.90 -5.38 -11.64
C LEU A 52 11.05 -4.27 -12.22
N GLU A 53 11.60 -3.49 -13.15
CA GLU A 53 10.89 -2.40 -13.80
C GLU A 53 9.64 -2.89 -14.51
N LYS A 54 8.57 -2.10 -14.41
CA LYS A 54 7.29 -2.38 -15.04
C LYS A 54 6.73 -1.13 -15.72
N HIS A 55 6.36 -1.28 -16.98
CA HIS A 55 5.62 -0.24 -17.69
C HIS A 55 4.13 -0.36 -17.34
N PHE A 56 3.56 0.71 -16.77
CA PHE A 56 2.16 0.78 -16.36
C PHE A 56 1.68 2.23 -16.35
N LEU A 57 0.49 2.50 -16.90
CA LEU A 57 -0.08 3.85 -17.05
C LEU A 57 0.90 4.84 -17.70
N ASP A 58 1.42 4.50 -18.88
CA ASP A 58 2.34 5.28 -19.69
C ASP A 58 3.62 5.74 -18.98
N ARG A 59 3.97 5.06 -17.89
CA ARG A 59 5.21 5.31 -17.13
C ARG A 59 5.93 4.00 -16.84
N THR A 60 7.25 4.10 -16.71
CA THR A 60 8.09 3.00 -16.22
C THR A 60 8.33 3.20 -14.72
N TRP A 61 8.00 2.20 -13.94
CA TRP A 61 8.15 2.16 -12.51
C TRP A 61 9.29 1.22 -12.12
N ALA A 62 10.03 1.57 -11.09
CA ALA A 62 11.20 0.79 -10.66
C ALA A 62 10.81 -0.60 -10.11
N LEU A 63 9.60 -0.74 -9.58
CA LEU A 63 9.11 -1.97 -8.96
C LEU A 63 7.72 -2.34 -9.49
N PRO A 64 7.36 -3.64 -9.52
CA PRO A 64 6.08 -4.12 -10.05
C PRO A 64 4.93 -4.04 -9.03
N PHE A 65 4.99 -3.14 -8.07
CA PHE A 65 3.95 -2.88 -7.08
C PHE A 65 3.93 -1.39 -6.71
N GLY A 66 2.87 -0.99 -6.03
CA GLY A 66 2.69 0.39 -5.57
C GLY A 66 1.92 0.45 -4.27
N ILE A 67 1.62 1.66 -3.83
CA ILE A 67 0.86 1.92 -2.61
C ILE A 67 -0.62 2.06 -2.98
N ALA A 68 -1.44 1.18 -2.42
CA ALA A 68 -2.88 1.17 -2.64
C ALA A 68 -3.57 2.37 -1.94
N PRO A 69 -4.75 2.80 -2.43
CA PRO A 69 -5.50 3.86 -1.78
C PRO A 69 -6.02 3.40 -0.42
N MET A 70 -5.84 4.23 0.59
CA MET A 70 -6.33 3.99 1.96
C MET A 70 -7.24 5.11 2.41
N GLY A 71 -8.40 4.78 2.99
CA GLY A 71 -9.28 5.76 3.62
C GLY A 71 -8.74 6.17 4.98
N MET A 72 -8.70 7.48 5.24
CA MET A 72 -8.36 8.08 6.53
C MET A 72 -7.10 7.52 7.23
N PRO A 73 -5.98 7.32 6.53
CA PRO A 73 -4.78 6.72 7.14
C PRO A 73 -4.19 7.58 8.26
N ASN A 74 -4.47 8.88 8.26
CA ASN A 74 -4.03 9.81 9.30
C ASN A 74 -4.69 9.58 10.67
N LEU A 75 -5.75 8.79 10.75
CA LEU A 75 -6.30 8.33 12.03
C LEU A 75 -5.33 7.39 12.76
N ALA A 76 -4.60 6.58 12.01
CA ALA A 76 -3.61 5.68 12.59
C ALA A 76 -2.26 6.36 12.83
N TRP A 77 -1.84 7.24 11.91
CA TRP A 77 -0.58 7.95 12.03
C TRP A 77 -0.63 9.30 11.32
N PRO A 78 -0.25 10.41 11.98
CA PRO A 78 -0.26 11.74 11.38
C PRO A 78 0.60 11.82 10.11
N ASN A 79 0.11 12.56 9.11
CA ASN A 79 0.79 12.78 7.82
C ASN A 79 1.12 11.51 7.03
N THR A 80 0.40 10.40 7.23
CA THR A 80 0.64 9.13 6.55
C THR A 80 0.58 9.29 5.03
N ASP A 81 -0.40 9.98 4.48
CA ASP A 81 -0.53 10.20 3.03
C ASP A 81 0.72 10.87 2.43
N ILE A 82 1.21 11.92 3.10
CA ILE A 82 2.40 12.67 2.66
C ILE A 82 3.65 11.79 2.76
N THR A 83 3.80 11.08 3.86
CA THR A 83 4.95 10.19 4.10
C THR A 83 5.00 9.07 3.08
N LEU A 84 3.86 8.45 2.79
CA LEU A 84 3.77 7.38 1.78
C LEU A 84 4.00 7.91 0.37
N ALA A 85 3.49 9.11 0.04
CA ALA A 85 3.74 9.72 -1.25
C ALA A 85 5.23 10.05 -1.45
N ALA A 86 5.91 10.58 -0.44
CA ALA A 86 7.35 10.82 -0.46
C ALA A 86 8.14 9.51 -0.67
N ALA A 87 7.82 8.47 0.09
CA ALA A 87 8.44 7.16 -0.06
C ALA A 87 8.20 6.57 -1.46
N ALA A 88 7.00 6.74 -2.02
CA ALA A 88 6.69 6.27 -3.37
C ALA A 88 7.55 6.97 -4.43
N VAL A 89 7.78 8.27 -4.29
CA VAL A 89 8.67 9.04 -5.18
C VAL A 89 10.11 8.54 -5.04
N ASP A 90 10.61 8.41 -3.83
CA ASP A 90 11.99 7.98 -3.56
C ASP A 90 12.29 6.58 -4.12
N HIS A 91 11.30 5.70 -4.10
CA HIS A 91 11.43 4.33 -4.61
C HIS A 91 10.96 4.15 -6.07
N GLY A 92 10.49 5.19 -6.73
CA GLY A 92 10.00 5.13 -8.11
C GLY A 92 8.81 4.20 -8.30
N ILE A 93 7.89 4.15 -7.33
CA ILE A 93 6.69 3.31 -7.36
C ILE A 93 5.40 4.16 -7.43
N PRO A 94 4.31 3.63 -8.00
CA PRO A 94 3.04 4.35 -8.03
C PRO A 94 2.41 4.42 -6.63
N VAL A 95 1.71 5.52 -6.37
CA VAL A 95 0.85 5.68 -5.20
C VAL A 95 -0.54 6.10 -5.65
N CYS A 96 -1.56 5.50 -5.07
CA CYS A 96 -2.96 5.86 -5.28
C CYS A 96 -3.50 6.58 -4.05
N LEU A 97 -4.15 7.72 -4.27
CA LEU A 97 -4.84 8.44 -3.21
C LEU A 97 -6.30 8.01 -3.14
N SER A 98 -6.78 7.83 -1.93
CA SER A 98 -8.20 7.58 -1.67
C SER A 98 -8.98 8.89 -1.74
N THR A 99 -10.24 8.82 -2.17
CA THR A 99 -11.20 9.93 -2.07
C THR A 99 -11.49 10.31 -0.60
N PHE A 100 -11.25 9.39 0.33
CA PHE A 100 -11.28 9.62 1.78
C PHE A 100 -9.88 9.86 2.37
N GLY A 101 -8.91 10.24 1.53
CA GLY A 101 -7.59 10.69 1.98
C GLY A 101 -7.71 11.98 2.79
N SER A 102 -6.85 12.14 3.77
CA SER A 102 -6.88 13.29 4.70
C SER A 102 -6.19 14.53 4.14
N VAL A 103 -5.58 14.42 2.96
CA VAL A 103 -4.83 15.52 2.33
C VAL A 103 -5.57 16.02 1.10
N SER A 104 -5.78 17.33 1.04
CA SER A 104 -6.28 17.97 -0.19
C SER A 104 -5.28 17.72 -1.33
N TYR A 105 -5.79 17.34 -2.50
CA TYR A 105 -5.00 17.12 -3.72
C TYR A 105 -4.07 18.29 -4.09
N THR A 106 -4.38 19.49 -3.63
CA THR A 106 -3.60 20.71 -3.85
C THR A 106 -2.23 20.70 -3.15
N HIS A 107 -2.02 19.85 -2.15
CA HIS A 107 -0.75 19.74 -1.43
C HIS A 107 0.15 18.63 -1.94
N LEU A 108 -0.34 17.79 -2.84
CA LEU A 108 0.41 16.69 -3.47
C LEU A 108 0.84 17.07 -4.89
N THR A 109 1.38 18.25 -5.09
CA THR A 109 2.13 18.55 -6.31
C THR A 109 3.40 17.71 -6.30
N LEU A 110 3.31 16.49 -6.84
CA LEU A 110 4.50 15.72 -7.21
C LEU A 110 5.33 16.61 -8.15
N PRO A 111 6.64 16.75 -7.92
CA PRO A 111 7.48 17.46 -8.85
C PRO A 111 7.42 16.72 -10.20
N THR A 112 6.59 17.21 -11.10
CA THR A 112 6.67 16.82 -12.51
C THR A 112 7.98 17.38 -13.01
N LYS A 113 9.03 16.57 -13.05
CA LYS A 113 10.17 16.88 -13.90
C LYS A 113 9.67 16.92 -15.34
N ALA A 114 9.58 18.12 -15.89
CA ALA A 114 9.48 18.33 -17.32
C ALA A 114 10.74 17.81 -17.99
#